data_b822a6687d1127ed42ca44ab3e932054
#
_entry.id   b822a6687d1127ed42ca44ab3e932054
#
_cell.length_a   1.000
_cell.length_b   1.000
_cell.length_c   1.000
_cell.angle_alpha   90.00
_cell.angle_beta   90.00
_cell.angle_gamma   90.00
#
_symmetry.space_group_name_H-M   'P 1'
#
loop_
_entity.id
_entity.type
_entity.pdbx_description
1 polymer ?
#
loop_
_entity_poly.entity_id
_entity_poly.type
_entity_poly.pdbx_seq_one_letter_code
_entity_poly.pdbx_strand_id
1 'polypeptide(L)' 'MYSLDCNYYEAEFPTLGDLIAHIMISGMDPNYEITYNGKKTGEIAADLLVA' A
#
# COMPACT_ATOMS: atom_id res chain seq x y z
N MET A 1 8.74 -3.81 6.53
CA MET A 1 7.32 -3.46 6.64
C MET A 1 6.89 -2.69 5.39
N TYR A 2 5.71 -2.98 4.92
CA TYR A 2 5.13 -2.28 3.78
C TYR A 2 4.21 -1.18 4.25
N SER A 3 4.19 -0.07 3.53
CA SER A 3 3.30 1.05 3.83
C SER A 3 2.92 1.78 2.55
N LEU A 4 2.05 2.78 2.66
CA LEU A 4 1.64 3.60 1.53
C LEU A 4 2.21 5.01 1.69
N ASP A 5 2.67 5.57 0.59
CA ASP A 5 3.15 6.96 0.55
C ASP A 5 1.94 7.89 0.51
N CYS A 6 1.41 8.20 1.68
CA CYS A 6 0.14 8.90 1.83
C CYS A 6 0.26 9.91 2.96
N ASN A 7 -0.16 11.14 2.74
CA ASN A 7 0.05 12.24 3.68
C ASN A 7 -0.88 12.21 4.89
N TYR A 8 -2.02 11.56 4.80
CA TYR A 8 -3.04 11.59 5.84
C TYR A 8 -3.23 10.25 6.56
N TYR A 9 -2.48 9.25 6.16
CA TYR A 9 -2.67 7.90 6.70
C TYR A 9 -1.32 7.19 6.79
N GLU A 10 -0.96 6.79 7.98
CA GLU A 10 0.27 6.03 8.21
C GLU A 10 -0.09 4.70 8.84
N ALA A 11 0.25 3.63 8.14
CA ALA A 11 0.09 2.28 8.65
C ALA A 11 1.15 1.41 8.02
N GLU A 12 1.65 0.46 8.79
CA GLU A 12 2.65 -0.47 8.32
C GLU A 12 2.11 -1.89 8.39
N PHE A 13 2.47 -2.69 7.42
CA PHE A 13 1.99 -4.06 7.29
C PHE A 13 3.17 -5.00 7.15
N PRO A 14 3.16 -6.16 7.82
CA PRO A 14 4.28 -7.10 7.74
C PRO A 14 4.41 -7.76 6.37
N THR A 15 3.31 -7.89 5.63
CA THR A 15 3.33 -8.50 4.30
C THR A 15 2.58 -7.63 3.31
N LEU A 16 2.90 -7.81 2.03
CA LEU A 16 2.21 -7.11 0.96
C LEU A 16 0.74 -7.51 0.90
N GLY A 17 0.45 -8.79 1.17
CA GLY A 17 -0.93 -9.26 1.19
C GLY A 17 -1.78 -8.54 2.23
N ASP A 18 -1.23 -8.28 3.41
CA ASP A 18 -1.94 -7.56 4.45
C ASP A 18 -2.25 -6.12 4.02
N LEU A 19 -1.29 -5.48 3.37
CA LEU A 19 -1.49 -4.11 2.87
C LEU A 19 -2.59 -4.07 1.82
N ILE A 20 -2.58 -4.98 0.87
CA ILE A 20 -3.59 -5.05 -0.18
C ILE A 20 -4.97 -5.34 0.40
N ALA A 21 -5.05 -6.28 1.35
CA ALA A 21 -6.31 -6.59 2.01
C ALA A 21 -6.88 -5.37 2.74
N HIS A 22 -6.02 -4.60 3.38
CA HIS A 22 -6.45 -3.39 4.08
C HIS A 22 -7.05 -2.36 3.11
N ILE A 23 -6.40 -2.17 1.96
CA ILE A 23 -6.91 -1.25 0.95
C ILE A 23 -8.28 -1.68 0.45
N MET A 24 -8.46 -2.97 0.20
CA MET A 24 -9.74 -3.51 -0.26
C MET A 24 -10.85 -3.33 0.77
N ILE A 25 -10.54 -3.56 2.04
CA ILE A 25 -11.52 -3.46 3.12
C ILE A 25 -11.89 -2.02 3.42
N SER A 26 -10.89 -1.13 3.46
CA SER A 26 -11.10 0.27 3.84
C SER A 26 -11.63 1.14 2.71
N GLY A 27 -11.51 0.69 1.46
CA GLY A 27 -11.91 1.48 0.31
C GLY A 27 -10.99 2.65 0.02
N MET A 28 -9.75 2.57 0.45
CA MET A 28 -8.77 3.63 0.18
C MET A 28 -8.48 3.75 -1.31
N ASP A 29 -8.05 4.94 -1.72
CA ASP A 29 -7.57 5.16 -3.08
C ASP A 29 -6.31 4.30 -3.32
N PRO A 30 -6.33 3.38 -4.29
CA PRO A 30 -5.19 2.50 -4.52
C PRO A 30 -4.06 3.13 -5.32
N ASN A 31 -4.17 4.41 -5.68
CA ASN A 31 -3.17 5.08 -6.51
C ASN A 31 -1.96 5.58 -5.72
N TYR A 32 -1.85 5.22 -4.45
CA TYR A 32 -0.68 5.56 -3.66
C TYR A 32 0.45 4.58 -3.92
N GLU A 33 1.67 5.11 -3.91
CA GLU A 33 2.86 4.31 -4.14
C GLU A 33 3.16 3.47 -2.90
N ILE A 34 3.56 2.22 -3.13
CA ILE A 34 3.93 1.30 -2.05
C ILE A 34 5.37 1.57 -1.65
N THR A 35 5.61 1.64 -0.33
CA THR A 35 6.96 1.74 0.20
C THR A 35 7.30 0.48 1.00
N TYR A 36 8.58 0.15 1.02
CA TYR A 36 9.11 -0.97 1.80
C TYR A 36 10.26 -0.47 2.64
N ASN A 37 10.12 -0.55 3.96
CA ASN A 37 11.11 -0.06 4.92
C ASN A 37 11.50 1.40 4.67
N GLY A 38 10.51 2.20 4.28
CA GLY A 38 10.71 3.62 4.04
C GLY A 38 11.23 3.98 2.65
N LYS A 39 11.40 2.99 1.78
CA LYS A 39 11.86 3.22 0.41
C LYS A 39 10.76 2.92 -0.58
N LYS A 40 10.62 3.77 -1.58
CA LYS A 40 9.60 3.58 -2.61
C LYS A 40 9.96 2.37 -3.48
N THR A 41 8.97 1.52 -3.72
CA THR A 41 9.18 0.32 -4.54
C THR A 41 9.01 0.58 -6.03
N GLY A 42 8.43 1.71 -6.40
CA GLY A 42 8.11 2.01 -7.79
C GLY A 42 6.79 1.42 -8.25
N GLU A 43 6.05 0.77 -7.37
CA GLU A 43 4.75 0.19 -7.68
C GLU A 43 3.65 0.90 -6.92
N ILE A 44 2.48 0.99 -7.53
CA ILE A 44 1.29 1.50 -6.85
C ILE A 44 0.37 0.33 -6.52
N ALA A 45 -0.44 0.50 -5.46
CA ALA A 45 -1.33 -0.56 -5.02
C ALA A 45 -2.33 -0.98 -6.11
N ALA A 46 -2.76 -0.02 -6.94
CA ALA A 46 -3.70 -0.30 -8.02
C ALA A 46 -3.20 -1.37 -8.98
N ASP A 47 -1.89 -1.37 -9.27
CA ASP A 47 -1.31 -2.36 -10.18
C ASP A 47 -1.40 -3.77 -9.62
N LEU A 48 -1.32 -3.90 -8.30
CA LEU A 48 -1.41 -5.19 -7.63
C LEU A 48 -2.84 -5.68 -7.49
N LEU A 49 -3.79 -4.75 -7.40
CA LEU A 49 -5.20 -5.10 -7.26
C LEU A 49 -5.81 -5.64 -8.55
N VAL A 50 -5.26 -5.28 -9.70
CA VAL A 50 -5.79 -5.73 -11.00
C VAL A 50 -5.08 -6.97 -11.52
N ALA A 51 -4.10 -7.44 -10.81
CA ALA A 51 -3.32 -8.62 -11.22
C ALA A 51 -4.10 -9.92 -11.07
#